data_d827598564793402d357106dd933598a
#
_entry.id   d827598564793402d357106dd933598a
#
_cell.length_a   1.000
_cell.length_b   1.000
_cell.length_c   1.000
_cell.angle_alpha   90.00
_cell.angle_beta   90.00
_cell.angle_gamma   90.00
#
_symmetry.space_group_name_H-M   'P 1'
#
loop_
_entity.id
_entity.type
_entity.pdbx_description
1 polymer ?
#
loop_
_entity_poly.entity_id
_entity_poly.type
_entity_poly.pdbx_seq_one_letter_code
_entity_poly.pdbx_strand_id
1 'polypeptide(L)'
;ACIWFALINQEPARYPQCEHVLNLARAGEIEIWTSSLTLAEVFRKQCGGDATGLPEAKDIEFEDFIAQDFVFEVQLDHRVGIQARVLLRQHTPLKKPQDAIHLASAVWHDVDELHTFDQVNLLCLNGLVKTKSGKALAICEPPQPPLDLFSAAVIANGKEVVNGTAVTTAASPSFQEGTANPNASA
;
A
#
# COMPACT_ATOMS: atom_id res chain seq x y z
N ALA A 1 8.69 2.19 1.85
CA ALA A 1 7.67 3.26 1.96
C ALA A 1 6.54 3.13 0.93
N CYS A 2 6.83 2.89 -0.38
CA CYS A 2 5.79 2.87 -1.43
C CYS A 2 4.65 1.85 -1.20
N ILE A 3 4.92 0.72 -0.57
CA ILE A 3 3.92 -0.31 -0.22
C ILE A 3 2.95 0.25 0.84
N TRP A 4 3.48 0.87 1.89
CA TRP A 4 2.67 1.47 2.94
C TRP A 4 1.80 2.63 2.42
N PHE A 5 2.35 3.47 1.53
CA PHE A 5 1.56 4.51 0.87
C PHE A 5 0.40 3.94 0.04
N ALA A 6 0.65 2.85 -0.69
CA ALA A 6 -0.40 2.19 -1.47
C ALA A 6 -1.53 1.64 -0.58
N LEU A 7 -1.20 1.09 0.60
CA LEU A 7 -2.17 0.64 1.60
C LEU A 7 -2.96 1.80 2.19
N ILE A 8 -2.26 2.79 2.78
CA ILE A 8 -2.89 3.91 3.50
C ILE A 8 -3.76 4.76 2.58
N ASN A 9 -3.29 5.02 1.36
CA ASN A 9 -4.04 5.82 0.38
C ASN A 9 -5.04 5.00 -0.44
N GLN A 10 -5.09 3.69 -0.23
CA GLN A 10 -5.94 2.77 -0.99
C GLN A 10 -5.79 2.98 -2.51
N GLU A 11 -4.54 3.02 -2.99
CA GLU A 11 -4.23 3.27 -4.40
C GLU A 11 -4.85 2.18 -5.28
N PRO A 12 -5.84 2.45 -6.15
CA PRO A 12 -6.65 1.41 -6.81
C PRO A 12 -5.82 0.37 -7.59
N ALA A 13 -4.70 0.81 -8.19
CA ALA A 13 -3.84 -0.07 -8.99
C ALA A 13 -2.90 -0.95 -8.15
N ARG A 14 -2.66 -0.61 -6.88
CA ARG A 14 -1.64 -1.23 -6.02
C ARG A 14 -2.19 -1.78 -4.72
N TYR A 15 -3.30 -1.22 -4.25
CA TYR A 15 -3.93 -1.60 -2.98
C TYR A 15 -4.22 -3.11 -2.90
N PRO A 16 -4.86 -3.77 -3.92
CA PRO A 16 -5.24 -5.17 -3.78
C PRO A 16 -4.05 -6.11 -3.53
N GLN A 17 -2.92 -5.88 -4.19
CA GLN A 17 -1.72 -6.70 -4.01
C GLN A 17 -1.01 -6.39 -2.68
N CYS A 18 -1.00 -5.15 -2.22
CA CYS A 18 -0.44 -4.79 -0.92
C CYS A 18 -1.32 -5.34 0.22
N GLU A 19 -2.64 -5.26 0.11
CA GLU A 19 -3.59 -5.83 1.04
C GLU A 19 -3.48 -7.36 1.11
N HIS A 20 -3.26 -8.01 -0.04
CA HIS A 20 -3.04 -9.47 -0.07
C HIS A 20 -1.83 -9.87 0.77
N VAL A 21 -0.69 -9.18 0.63
CA VAL A 21 0.51 -9.42 1.45
C VAL A 21 0.21 -9.21 2.94
N LEU A 22 -0.51 -8.15 3.29
CA LEU A 22 -0.91 -7.87 4.66
C LEU A 22 -1.81 -8.99 5.23
N ASN A 23 -2.71 -9.53 4.42
CA ASN A 23 -3.59 -10.63 4.83
C ASN A 23 -2.84 -11.95 5.01
N LEU A 24 -1.84 -12.24 4.18
CA LEU A 24 -0.93 -13.39 4.39
C LEU A 24 -0.18 -13.27 5.72
N ALA A 25 0.29 -12.07 6.06
CA ALA A 25 0.96 -11.84 7.33
C ALA A 25 0.00 -11.97 8.52
N ARG A 26 -1.23 -11.46 8.43
CA ARG A 26 -2.28 -11.65 9.44
C ARG A 26 -2.65 -13.12 9.64
N ALA A 27 -2.58 -13.92 8.58
CA ALA A 27 -2.81 -15.37 8.64
C ALA A 27 -1.60 -16.14 9.23
N GLY A 28 -0.47 -15.46 9.48
CA GLY A 28 0.76 -16.09 9.98
C GLY A 28 1.52 -16.88 8.91
N GLU A 29 1.22 -16.66 7.63
CA GLU A 29 1.90 -17.35 6.53
C GLU A 29 3.24 -16.70 6.18
N ILE A 30 3.38 -15.40 6.44
CA ILE A 30 4.60 -14.62 6.22
C ILE A 30 4.85 -13.64 7.35
N GLU A 31 6.07 -13.15 7.46
CA GLU A 31 6.46 -12.02 8.32
C GLU A 31 6.74 -10.80 7.45
N ILE A 32 6.36 -9.62 7.92
CA ILE A 32 6.68 -8.35 7.25
C ILE A 32 7.86 -7.71 7.98
N TRP A 33 8.93 -7.45 7.24
CA TRP A 33 10.09 -6.73 7.73
C TRP A 33 10.15 -5.34 7.12
N THR A 34 10.21 -4.28 7.94
CA THR A 34 10.27 -2.90 7.47
C THR A 34 11.45 -2.17 8.10
N SER A 35 12.10 -1.30 7.33
CA SER A 35 13.18 -0.47 7.86
C SER A 35 12.61 0.67 8.72
N SER A 36 13.24 0.99 9.85
CA SER A 36 12.89 2.16 10.67
C SER A 36 12.92 3.48 9.90
N LEU A 37 13.66 3.54 8.78
CA LEU A 37 13.62 4.69 7.87
C LEU A 37 12.20 4.90 7.30
N THR A 38 11.42 3.84 7.14
CA THR A 38 10.04 3.91 6.65
C THR A 38 9.16 4.83 7.51
N LEU A 39 9.38 4.85 8.83
CA LEU A 39 8.66 5.73 9.75
C LEU A 39 8.84 7.22 9.40
N ALA A 40 10.06 7.59 8.99
CA ALA A 40 10.34 8.96 8.57
C ALA A 40 9.89 9.27 7.14
N GLU A 41 9.78 8.26 6.27
CA GLU A 41 9.37 8.44 4.87
C GLU A 41 7.86 8.48 4.69
N VAL A 42 7.12 7.69 5.48
CA VAL A 42 5.65 7.64 5.43
C VAL A 42 5.05 8.78 6.25
N PHE A 43 5.50 9.97 6.00
CA PHE A 43 5.04 11.18 6.67
C PHE A 43 4.35 12.15 5.70
N ARG A 44 4.69 12.09 4.40
CA ARG A 44 4.22 13.07 3.41
C ARG A 44 3.51 12.38 2.27
N LYS A 45 2.40 12.97 1.84
CA LYS A 45 1.73 12.56 0.60
C LYS A 45 2.68 12.79 -0.57
N GLN A 46 3.14 11.73 -1.23
CA GLN A 46 4.01 11.80 -2.41
C GLN A 46 3.22 12.19 -3.69
N CYS A 47 2.34 13.16 -3.62
CA CYS A 47 1.60 13.64 -4.78
C CYS A 47 1.91 15.11 -5.04
N GLY A 48 2.67 15.36 -6.10
CA GLY A 48 2.60 16.60 -6.87
C GLY A 48 2.79 17.91 -6.12
N GLY A 49 3.99 18.18 -5.60
CA GLY A 49 4.44 19.56 -5.35
C GLY A 49 4.07 20.18 -4.00
N ASP A 50 2.97 19.84 -3.37
CA ASP A 50 2.60 20.34 -2.05
C ASP A 50 2.97 19.33 -0.96
N ALA A 51 3.96 19.69 -0.15
CA ALA A 51 4.45 18.89 0.97
C ALA A 51 3.50 18.98 2.18
N THR A 52 2.24 18.63 1.99
CA THR A 52 1.32 18.45 3.10
C THR A 52 1.58 17.09 3.74
N GLY A 53 1.65 17.05 5.07
CA GLY A 53 1.72 15.79 5.83
C GLY A 53 0.52 14.87 5.54
N LEU A 54 0.62 13.63 5.94
CA LEU A 54 -0.54 12.74 5.97
C LEU A 54 -1.63 13.36 6.87
N PRO A 55 -2.91 13.20 6.55
CA PRO A 55 -3.98 13.48 7.49
C PRO A 55 -3.79 12.67 8.78
N GLU A 56 -4.06 13.25 9.94
CA GLU A 56 -3.88 12.58 11.25
C GLU A 56 -4.48 11.17 11.31
N ALA A 57 -5.68 10.98 10.75
CA ALA A 57 -6.30 9.65 10.70
C ALA A 57 -5.49 8.63 9.89
N LYS A 58 -4.77 9.06 8.86
CA LYS A 58 -3.90 8.20 8.05
C LYS A 58 -2.56 7.93 8.71
N ASP A 59 -2.09 8.86 9.50
CA ASP A 59 -0.89 8.70 10.31
C ASP A 59 -1.13 7.67 11.42
N ILE A 60 -2.25 7.76 12.13
CA ILE A 60 -2.70 6.77 13.11
C ILE A 60 -2.86 5.38 12.46
N GLU A 61 -3.51 5.30 11.29
CA GLU A 61 -3.66 4.03 10.55
C GLU A 61 -2.30 3.40 10.21
N PHE A 62 -1.31 4.22 9.84
CA PHE A 62 0.05 3.74 9.59
C PHE A 62 0.72 3.23 10.86
N GLU A 63 0.63 3.96 11.96
CA GLU A 63 1.16 3.53 13.26
C GLU A 63 0.52 2.20 13.70
N ASP A 64 -0.78 2.04 13.52
CA ASP A 64 -1.50 0.80 13.81
C ASP A 64 -0.99 -0.37 12.96
N PHE A 65 -0.64 -0.15 11.68
CA PHE A 65 -0.04 -1.19 10.86
C PHE A 65 1.37 -1.59 11.34
N ILE A 66 2.19 -0.63 11.71
CA ILE A 66 3.56 -0.89 12.17
C ILE A 66 3.55 -1.58 13.55
N ALA A 67 2.57 -1.31 14.39
CA ALA A 67 2.43 -1.88 15.73
C ALA A 67 1.96 -3.35 15.74
N GLN A 68 1.64 -3.94 14.57
CA GLN A 68 1.21 -5.34 14.51
C GLN A 68 2.34 -6.31 14.86
N ASP A 69 2.03 -7.40 15.52
CA ASP A 69 2.98 -8.42 15.99
C ASP A 69 3.67 -9.21 14.86
N PHE A 70 3.12 -9.19 13.66
CA PHE A 70 3.71 -9.77 12.46
C PHE A 70 4.58 -8.78 11.65
N VAL A 71 4.75 -7.54 12.13
CA VAL A 71 5.60 -6.50 11.51
C VAL A 71 6.86 -6.31 12.35
N PHE A 72 8.01 -6.60 11.76
CA PHE A 72 9.32 -6.49 12.39
C PHE A 72 10.05 -5.26 11.88
N GLU A 73 10.42 -4.37 12.80
CA GLU A 73 11.16 -3.17 12.47
C GLU A 73 12.68 -3.42 12.46
N VAL A 74 13.30 -3.13 11.33
CA VAL A 74 14.77 -3.19 11.18
C VAL A 74 15.37 -1.84 11.53
N GLN A 75 16.15 -1.80 12.60
CA GLN A 75 16.84 -0.58 13.02
C GLN A 75 17.95 -0.19 12.04
N LEU A 76 18.04 1.10 11.74
CA LEU A 76 19.14 1.66 10.98
C LEU A 76 20.39 1.77 11.87
N ASP A 77 21.11 0.64 12.02
CA ASP A 77 22.35 0.58 12.78
C ASP A 77 23.58 0.82 11.88
N HIS A 78 24.78 0.77 12.50
CA HIS A 78 26.03 0.89 11.80
C HIS A 78 26.22 -0.15 10.68
N ARG A 79 25.74 -1.37 10.87
CA ARG A 79 25.90 -2.49 9.93
C ARG A 79 25.05 -2.27 8.69
N VAL A 80 23.78 -1.91 8.87
CA VAL A 80 22.89 -1.54 7.77
C VAL A 80 23.45 -0.33 7.01
N GLY A 81 23.99 0.68 7.72
CA GLY A 81 24.60 1.84 7.09
C GLY A 81 25.85 1.51 6.26
N ILE A 82 26.74 0.64 6.74
CA ILE A 82 27.89 0.19 5.96
C ILE A 82 27.46 -0.63 4.76
N GLN A 83 26.49 -1.55 4.92
CA GLN A 83 25.96 -2.35 3.81
C GLN A 83 25.32 -1.46 2.73
N ALA A 84 24.56 -0.44 3.10
CA ALA A 84 24.00 0.52 2.17
C ALA A 84 25.07 1.24 1.33
N ARG A 85 26.20 1.66 1.96
CA ARG A 85 27.33 2.24 1.24
C ARG A 85 27.99 1.27 0.26
N VAL A 86 28.09 -0.01 0.61
CA VAL A 86 28.63 -1.04 -0.29
C VAL A 86 27.71 -1.21 -1.50
N LEU A 87 26.41 -1.33 -1.29
CA LEU A 87 25.42 -1.49 -2.35
C LEU A 87 25.39 -0.29 -3.31
N LEU A 88 25.47 0.94 -2.79
CA LEU A 88 25.56 2.17 -3.62
C LEU A 88 26.78 2.17 -4.55
N ARG A 89 27.90 1.57 -4.11
CA ARG A 89 29.12 1.48 -4.94
C ARG A 89 29.05 0.36 -5.97
N GLN A 90 28.38 -0.72 -5.64
CA GLN A 90 28.30 -1.93 -6.48
C GLN A 90 27.23 -1.83 -7.57
N HIS A 91 26.15 -1.07 -7.31
CA HIS A 91 24.98 -1.04 -8.17
C HIS A 91 24.68 0.39 -8.64
N THR A 92 25.07 0.71 -9.87
CA THR A 92 24.89 2.04 -10.48
C THR A 92 23.43 2.52 -10.61
N PRO A 93 22.41 1.66 -10.75
CA PRO A 93 21.02 2.09 -10.72
C PRO A 93 20.60 2.65 -9.37
N LEU A 94 21.20 2.17 -8.27
CA LEU A 94 20.90 2.57 -6.91
C LEU A 94 21.51 3.96 -6.62
N LYS A 95 20.72 5.01 -6.75
CA LYS A 95 21.19 6.40 -6.65
C LYS A 95 20.87 7.07 -5.32
N LYS A 96 19.81 6.62 -4.64
CA LYS A 96 19.31 7.26 -3.42
C LYS A 96 19.80 6.50 -2.19
N PRO A 97 20.34 7.18 -1.18
CA PRO A 97 20.72 6.54 0.08
C PRO A 97 19.55 5.81 0.76
N GLN A 98 18.33 6.34 0.64
CA GLN A 98 17.14 5.75 1.22
C GLN A 98 16.84 4.36 0.63
N ASP A 99 16.85 4.25 -0.71
CA ASP A 99 16.65 2.98 -1.41
C ASP A 99 17.75 1.97 -1.03
N ALA A 100 18.99 2.44 -0.87
CA ALA A 100 20.09 1.62 -0.43
C ALA A 100 19.95 1.13 1.02
N ILE A 101 19.37 1.93 1.91
CA ILE A 101 19.11 1.55 3.30
C ILE A 101 18.02 0.47 3.34
N HIS A 102 16.93 0.62 2.59
CA HIS A 102 15.89 -0.43 2.49
C HIS A 102 16.46 -1.74 1.96
N LEU A 103 17.26 -1.68 0.89
CA LEU A 103 17.90 -2.84 0.32
C LEU A 103 18.90 -3.48 1.30
N ALA A 104 19.68 -2.67 2.01
CA ALA A 104 20.63 -3.14 3.02
C ALA A 104 19.94 -3.79 4.21
N SER A 105 18.79 -3.26 4.63
CA SER A 105 17.97 -3.87 5.68
C SER A 105 17.52 -5.26 5.28
N ALA A 106 17.02 -5.42 4.05
CA ALA A 106 16.61 -6.71 3.49
C ALA A 106 17.79 -7.71 3.41
N VAL A 107 18.94 -7.25 2.88
CA VAL A 107 20.16 -8.07 2.76
C VAL A 107 20.65 -8.53 4.12
N TRP A 108 20.70 -7.63 5.10
CA TRP A 108 21.26 -7.93 6.42
C TRP A 108 20.42 -8.91 7.23
N HIS A 109 19.11 -8.88 7.07
CA HIS A 109 18.16 -9.74 7.78
C HIS A 109 17.74 -10.99 7.00
N ASP A 110 18.43 -11.29 5.89
CA ASP A 110 18.20 -12.51 5.08
C ASP A 110 16.72 -12.68 4.67
N VAL A 111 16.00 -11.60 4.39
CA VAL A 111 14.61 -11.71 3.95
C VAL A 111 14.54 -12.39 2.57
N ASP A 112 13.44 -13.06 2.29
CA ASP A 112 13.27 -13.80 1.04
C ASP A 112 12.96 -12.86 -0.12
N GLU A 113 12.12 -11.86 0.10
CA GLU A 113 11.62 -10.95 -0.92
C GLU A 113 11.65 -9.50 -0.45
N LEU A 114 12.05 -8.59 -1.32
CA LEU A 114 11.90 -7.15 -1.15
C LEU A 114 10.80 -6.65 -2.10
N HIS A 115 9.68 -6.25 -1.54
CA HIS A 115 8.56 -5.71 -2.31
C HIS A 115 8.72 -4.22 -2.59
N THR A 116 8.60 -3.83 -3.85
CA THR A 116 8.70 -2.43 -4.29
C THR A 116 7.97 -2.20 -5.61
N PHE A 117 7.62 -0.95 -5.89
CA PHE A 117 7.13 -0.49 -7.20
C PHE A 117 8.17 0.36 -7.95
N ASP A 118 9.37 0.53 -7.40
CA ASP A 118 10.45 1.32 -8.02
C ASP A 118 11.18 0.48 -9.07
N GLN A 119 10.73 0.62 -10.31
CA GLN A 119 11.30 -0.09 -11.46
C GLN A 119 12.71 0.36 -11.78
N VAL A 120 13.05 1.61 -11.51
CA VAL A 120 14.31 2.23 -11.96
C VAL A 120 15.46 1.93 -11.01
N ASN A 121 15.23 2.03 -9.71
CA ASN A 121 16.31 1.92 -8.73
C ASN A 121 16.38 0.55 -8.04
N LEU A 122 15.25 -0.16 -7.89
CA LEU A 122 15.20 -1.39 -7.11
C LEU A 122 14.81 -2.63 -7.93
N LEU A 123 13.70 -2.63 -8.67
CA LEU A 123 13.26 -3.82 -9.43
C LEU A 123 14.29 -4.26 -10.48
N CYS A 124 15.05 -3.33 -11.05
CA CYS A 124 16.14 -3.65 -11.99
C CYS A 124 17.31 -4.42 -11.32
N LEU A 125 17.36 -4.50 -10.01
CA LEU A 125 18.37 -5.24 -9.25
C LEU A 125 17.95 -6.68 -8.89
N ASN A 126 16.76 -7.10 -9.29
CA ASN A 126 16.29 -8.46 -9.05
C ASN A 126 17.29 -9.50 -9.59
N GLY A 127 17.63 -10.47 -8.75
CA GLY A 127 18.59 -11.52 -9.06
C GLY A 127 20.08 -11.09 -9.04
N LEU A 128 20.38 -9.79 -8.85
CA LEU A 128 21.76 -9.27 -8.81
C LEU A 128 22.26 -9.10 -7.36
N VAL A 129 21.40 -9.07 -6.38
CA VAL A 129 21.73 -8.86 -4.98
C VAL A 129 21.62 -10.16 -4.22
N LYS A 130 22.60 -10.41 -3.36
CA LYS A 130 22.58 -11.56 -2.43
C LYS A 130 22.38 -11.07 -1.01
N THR A 131 21.65 -11.84 -0.23
CA THR A 131 21.50 -11.63 1.19
C THR A 131 22.81 -11.95 1.94
N LYS A 132 22.85 -11.67 3.22
CA LYS A 132 24.01 -11.91 4.08
C LYS A 132 24.41 -13.40 4.09
N SER A 133 23.46 -14.33 4.03
CA SER A 133 23.70 -15.77 3.93
C SER A 133 24.15 -16.24 2.55
N GLY A 134 24.16 -15.34 1.54
CA GLY A 134 24.52 -15.66 0.15
C GLY A 134 23.34 -16.12 -0.72
N LYS A 135 22.12 -16.16 -0.19
CA LYS A 135 20.89 -16.42 -0.94
C LYS A 135 20.59 -15.28 -1.89
N ALA A 136 20.09 -15.57 -3.08
CA ALA A 136 19.59 -14.53 -3.96
C ALA A 136 18.35 -13.85 -3.35
N LEU A 137 18.39 -12.51 -3.22
CA LEU A 137 17.24 -11.74 -2.79
C LEU A 137 16.30 -11.54 -3.98
N ALA A 138 15.04 -11.97 -3.85
CA ALA A 138 14.01 -11.62 -4.82
C ALA A 138 13.60 -10.16 -4.61
N ILE A 139 13.63 -9.36 -5.68
CA ILE A 139 13.15 -7.96 -5.65
C ILE A 139 12.00 -7.88 -6.66
N CYS A 140 10.77 -7.74 -6.18
CA CYS A 140 9.57 -7.86 -6.98
C CYS A 140 8.46 -6.89 -6.53
N GLU A 141 7.43 -6.76 -7.35
CA GLU A 141 6.18 -6.18 -6.90
C GLU A 141 5.43 -7.17 -6.00
N PRO A 142 4.61 -6.69 -5.04
CA PRO A 142 3.76 -7.58 -4.26
C PRO A 142 2.93 -8.50 -5.16
N PRO A 143 2.72 -9.78 -4.79
CA PRO A 143 1.94 -10.70 -5.59
C PRO A 143 0.48 -10.26 -5.69
N GLN A 144 -0.11 -10.48 -6.86
CA GLN A 144 -1.55 -10.25 -7.04
C GLN A 144 -2.33 -11.26 -6.19
N PRO A 145 -3.47 -10.86 -5.59
CA PRO A 145 -4.35 -11.82 -4.95
C PRO A 145 -4.78 -12.88 -5.97
N PRO A 146 -4.97 -14.12 -5.54
CA PRO A 146 -5.50 -15.16 -6.41
C PRO A 146 -6.83 -14.70 -6.99
N LEU A 147 -7.03 -14.92 -8.28
CA LEU A 147 -8.30 -14.65 -8.93
C LEU A 147 -9.37 -15.54 -8.26
N ASP A 148 -10.30 -14.93 -7.55
CA ASP A 148 -11.47 -15.64 -7.08
C ASP A 148 -12.29 -16.04 -8.31
N LEU A 149 -12.49 -17.35 -8.50
CA LEU A 149 -13.25 -17.91 -9.61
C LEU A 149 -14.66 -17.32 -9.70
N PHE A 150 -15.22 -16.88 -8.58
CA PHE A 150 -16.53 -16.21 -8.55
C PHE A 150 -16.46 -14.76 -9.04
N SER A 151 -15.38 -14.03 -8.77
CA SER A 151 -15.16 -12.67 -9.30
C SER A 151 -14.88 -12.69 -10.81
N ALA A 152 -14.19 -13.70 -11.32
CA ALA A 152 -13.95 -13.88 -12.75
C ALA A 152 -15.26 -14.15 -13.52
N ALA A 153 -16.19 -14.88 -12.94
CA ALA A 153 -17.50 -15.15 -13.53
C ALA A 153 -18.37 -13.90 -13.66
N VAL A 154 -18.26 -12.97 -12.70
CA VAL A 154 -18.99 -11.69 -12.73
C VAL A 154 -18.45 -10.78 -13.84
N ILE A 155 -17.12 -10.75 -14.02
CA ILE A 155 -16.50 -9.95 -15.10
C ILE A 155 -16.80 -10.53 -16.48
N ALA A 156 -16.83 -11.84 -16.62
CA ALA A 156 -17.15 -12.51 -17.88
C ALA A 156 -18.65 -12.33 -18.28
N ASN A 157 -19.55 -12.25 -17.30
CA ASN A 157 -20.98 -12.03 -17.52
C ASN A 157 -21.39 -10.55 -17.61
N GLY A 158 -20.49 -9.61 -17.35
CA GLY A 158 -20.74 -8.15 -17.39
C GLY A 158 -20.87 -7.57 -18.81
N LYS A 159 -20.89 -8.39 -19.86
CA LYS A 159 -21.04 -7.92 -21.26
C LYS A 159 -22.42 -8.12 -21.88
N GLU A 160 -23.39 -8.63 -21.14
CA GLU A 160 -24.77 -8.73 -21.63
C GLU A 160 -25.77 -8.56 -20.49
N VAL A 161 -26.19 -7.35 -20.20
CA VAL A 161 -27.58 -7.00 -19.86
C VAL A 161 -27.69 -5.47 -19.88
N VAL A 162 -27.73 -4.91 -21.06
CA VAL A 162 -28.42 -3.67 -21.29
C VAL A 162 -29.50 -3.98 -22.31
N ASN A 163 -30.64 -4.44 -21.82
CA ASN A 163 -31.94 -4.20 -22.43
C ASN A 163 -33.02 -4.90 -21.61
N GLY A 164 -33.96 -4.12 -21.19
CA GLY A 164 -35.27 -4.67 -20.91
C GLY A 164 -35.82 -4.38 -19.52
N THR A 165 -36.54 -3.24 -19.46
CA THR A 165 -37.90 -3.12 -18.90
C THR A 165 -38.02 -3.11 -17.36
N ALA A 166 -38.61 -2.22 -16.83
CA ALA A 166 -39.90 -1.63 -16.79
C ALA A 166 -39.97 -0.75 -15.53
N VAL A 167 -40.15 0.48 -15.76
CA VAL A 167 -40.59 1.44 -14.76
C VAL A 167 -42.00 1.06 -14.33
N THR A 168 -42.20 0.75 -13.08
CA THR A 168 -43.52 0.80 -12.47
C THR A 168 -43.56 2.01 -11.55
N THR A 169 -44.13 3.05 -12.02
CA THR A 169 -44.58 4.22 -11.31
C THR A 169 -45.62 3.82 -10.28
N ALA A 170 -45.32 4.04 -9.01
CA ALA A 170 -46.36 4.09 -7.97
C ALA A 170 -46.42 5.51 -7.44
N ALA A 171 -47.62 6.02 -7.55
CA ALA A 171 -48.03 7.39 -7.30
C ALA A 171 -47.79 7.83 -5.85
N SER A 172 -47.40 9.11 -5.72
CA SER A 172 -47.43 9.87 -4.47
C SER A 172 -48.86 10.27 -4.13
N PRO A 173 -49.26 10.28 -2.87
CA PRO A 173 -50.39 11.04 -2.42
C PRO A 173 -49.93 12.46 -2.03
N SER A 174 -50.60 13.40 -2.69
CA SER A 174 -50.63 14.82 -2.37
C SER A 174 -51.13 15.07 -0.94
N PHE A 175 -50.40 15.89 -0.20
CA PHE A 175 -50.95 16.50 1.00
C PHE A 175 -51.05 18.00 0.78
N GLN A 176 -52.29 18.49 0.92
CA GLN A 176 -52.70 19.84 0.69
C GLN A 176 -52.23 20.82 1.76
N GLU A 177 -51.97 22.00 1.33
CA GLU A 177 -51.80 23.22 2.11
C GLU A 177 -52.96 23.49 3.07
N GLY A 178 -52.63 23.91 4.24
CA GLY A 178 -53.51 24.57 5.18
C GLY A 178 -52.93 25.92 5.56
N THR A 179 -53.48 26.94 4.96
CA THR A 179 -53.31 28.35 5.29
C THR A 179 -53.85 28.67 6.67
N ALA A 180 -53.17 29.47 7.45
CA ALA A 180 -53.74 30.61 8.18
C ALA A 180 -52.67 31.35 9.03
N ASN A 181 -52.51 32.55 8.70
CA ASN A 181 -52.03 33.78 9.32
C ASN A 181 -52.97 34.22 10.45
N PRO A 182 -52.75 35.41 11.17
CA PRO A 182 -51.57 35.99 11.81
C PRO A 182 -51.86 36.54 13.22
N ASN A 183 -50.88 37.32 13.74
CA ASN A 183 -50.98 38.28 14.87
C ASN A 183 -50.96 37.77 16.32
N ALA A 184 -49.98 38.22 17.12
CA ALA A 184 -50.03 39.42 17.96
C ALA A 184 -48.88 39.38 19.00
N SER A 185 -48.17 40.48 18.98
CA SER A 185 -47.71 41.30 20.12
C SER A 185 -47.51 40.68 21.50
N ALA A 186 -46.27 40.72 21.98
CA ALA A 186 -45.82 41.49 23.15
C ALA A 186 -44.30 41.35 23.26
#